data_8b939bb4a9e8fd7d3477827f92ab8bb4
#
_entry.id   8b939bb4a9e8fd7d3477827f92ab8bb4
#
_cell.length_a   1.000
_cell.length_b   1.000
_cell.length_c   1.000
_cell.angle_alpha   90.00
_cell.angle_beta   90.00
_cell.angle_gamma   90.00
#
_symmetry.space_group_name_H-M   'P 1'
#
loop_
_entity.id
_entity.type
_entity.pdbx_description
1 polymer ?
#
loop_
_entity_poly.entity_id
_entity_poly.type
_entity_poly.pdbx_seq_one_letter_code
_entity_poly.pdbx_strand_id
1 'polypeptide(L)'
;GKDYYTGGSLGYKCGVDEILKFAKLYGLGESTGIELTETTTTAPSAEAKMKGTEASVRNILWTRSKMYFKKSVLKNETVLTEYINEIAGWTEENPSYETVLDRLPDCGIRESKVGAVADLIKFSYFNQAGWTEGDALNISIGQGENSYTPLQLANYAATIGNKGIRNKVSVVKSVGGQGVKKKEKGTDIGVKKNYFDYLLAGMKNVTTMSGGSLTSLFKDFPVSVAAKTGTAERAGKINTSDEVSYIKSHLSQMTGTISWKQVETEMNRIMKEYPNVYTSRDVAVRQALYNLSNGSINSNVMDRWKGEYENFAWTIAVAPADDPQIAVCVLLVQGKTSLNAGVIAREIIGDYMDISSETKYNNKFDTQTEMN
;
A
#
# COMPACT_ATOMS: atom_id res chain seq x y z
N GLY A 1 0.41 22.52 -1.07
CA GLY A 1 0.06 22.34 -2.37
C GLY A 1 0.80 23.03 -3.49
N LYS A 2 1.36 24.23 -3.35
CA LYS A 2 2.13 24.83 -4.46
C LYS A 2 3.51 24.21 -4.65
N ASP A 3 3.93 23.27 -3.81
CA ASP A 3 5.33 22.89 -3.67
C ASP A 3 5.62 21.41 -3.97
N TYR A 4 4.76 20.77 -4.73
CA TYR A 4 5.05 19.44 -5.29
C TYR A 4 6.41 19.44 -6.01
N TYR A 5 6.64 20.46 -6.85
CA TYR A 5 7.93 20.63 -7.54
C TYR A 5 9.06 21.08 -6.60
N THR A 6 8.78 21.91 -5.61
CA THR A 6 9.77 22.36 -4.64
C THR A 6 10.21 21.22 -3.74
N GLY A 7 9.28 20.39 -3.24
CA GLY A 7 9.58 19.23 -2.43
C GLY A 7 10.46 18.21 -3.18
N GLY A 8 10.09 17.87 -4.40
CA GLY A 8 10.87 16.99 -5.27
C GLY A 8 12.26 17.57 -5.59
N SER A 9 12.35 18.86 -5.88
CA SER A 9 13.61 19.54 -6.15
C SER A 9 14.54 19.60 -4.93
N LEU A 10 14.00 19.83 -3.73
CA LEU A 10 14.78 19.80 -2.49
C LEU A 10 15.25 18.38 -2.18
N GLY A 11 14.38 17.38 -2.28
CA GLY A 11 14.74 15.99 -2.07
C GLY A 11 15.82 15.51 -3.04
N TYR A 12 15.73 15.88 -4.30
CA TYR A 12 16.75 15.59 -5.30
C TYR A 12 18.09 16.26 -4.97
N LYS A 13 18.08 17.51 -4.51
CA LYS A 13 19.29 18.26 -4.10
C LYS A 13 19.93 17.70 -2.82
N CYS A 14 19.12 17.24 -1.86
CA CYS A 14 19.62 16.58 -0.66
C CYS A 14 20.25 15.22 -0.95
N GLY A 15 19.79 14.56 -2.02
CA GLY A 15 20.19 13.22 -2.38
C GLY A 15 19.43 12.13 -1.60
N VAL A 16 19.37 10.95 -2.19
CA VAL A 16 18.68 9.79 -1.64
C VAL A 16 19.29 9.38 -0.29
N ASP A 17 20.59 9.41 -0.16
CA ASP A 17 21.30 8.95 1.04
C ASP A 17 20.95 9.78 2.28
N GLU A 18 20.82 11.09 2.14
CA GLU A 18 20.38 11.94 3.26
C GLU A 18 18.92 11.69 3.62
N ILE A 19 18.03 11.50 2.63
CA ILE A 19 16.63 11.13 2.88
C ILE A 19 16.56 9.82 3.67
N LEU A 20 17.32 8.80 3.24
CA LEU A 20 17.38 7.49 3.89
C LEU A 20 17.97 7.56 5.31
N LYS A 21 19.03 8.35 5.48
CA LYS A 21 19.63 8.59 6.79
C LYS A 21 18.61 9.17 7.78
N PHE A 22 17.87 10.20 7.37
CA PHE A 22 16.80 10.75 8.21
C PHE A 22 15.64 9.78 8.40
N ALA A 23 15.21 9.05 7.37
CA ALA A 23 14.17 8.03 7.51
C ALA A 23 14.53 7.01 8.62
N LYS A 24 15.77 6.50 8.62
CA LYS A 24 16.26 5.58 9.65
C LYS A 24 16.32 6.20 11.04
N LEU A 25 16.73 7.47 11.19
CA LEU A 25 16.71 8.17 12.48
C LEU A 25 15.29 8.18 13.09
N TYR A 26 14.28 8.34 12.26
CA TYR A 26 12.88 8.26 12.67
C TYR A 26 12.35 6.82 12.82
N GLY A 27 13.14 5.79 12.53
CA GLY A 27 12.75 4.38 12.61
C GLY A 27 11.94 3.87 11.42
N LEU A 28 11.95 4.60 10.30
CA LEU A 28 11.30 4.16 9.08
C LEU A 28 12.18 3.11 8.36
N GLY A 29 11.57 2.01 7.94
CA GLY A 29 12.27 0.90 7.30
C GLY A 29 13.01 -0.03 8.28
N GLU A 30 12.73 0.07 9.58
CA GLU A 30 13.29 -0.77 10.64
C GLU A 30 12.18 -1.38 11.49
N SER A 31 12.51 -2.45 12.26
CA SER A 31 11.60 -2.99 13.27
C SER A 31 11.29 -1.93 14.33
N THR A 32 10.02 -1.82 14.75
CA THR A 32 9.62 -0.93 15.84
C THR A 32 9.99 -1.50 17.21
N GLY A 33 10.32 -2.80 17.26
CA GLY A 33 10.64 -3.53 18.49
C GLY A 33 9.43 -3.86 19.35
N ILE A 34 8.22 -3.81 18.77
CA ILE A 34 6.98 -4.26 19.43
C ILE A 34 7.08 -5.76 19.76
N GLU A 35 6.47 -6.19 20.85
CA GLU A 35 6.52 -7.60 21.31
C GLU A 35 5.66 -8.57 20.47
N LEU A 36 4.94 -8.05 19.49
CA LEU A 36 4.15 -8.83 18.54
C LEU A 36 4.93 -9.06 17.25
N THR A 37 4.52 -10.07 16.48
CA THR A 37 5.04 -10.27 15.13
C THR A 37 4.68 -9.06 14.26
N GLU A 38 5.69 -8.40 13.69
CA GLU A 38 5.49 -7.26 12.81
C GLU A 38 6.07 -7.53 11.41
N THR A 39 5.44 -6.93 10.40
CA THR A 39 6.00 -6.87 9.06
C THR A 39 7.09 -5.81 9.04
N THR A 40 8.30 -6.20 8.69
CA THR A 40 9.40 -5.26 8.48
C THR A 40 9.42 -4.82 7.03
N THR A 41 9.61 -3.52 6.82
CA THR A 41 9.88 -2.94 5.51
C THR A 41 11.30 -2.38 5.51
N THR A 42 11.89 -2.24 4.34
CA THR A 42 13.18 -1.57 4.19
C THR A 42 12.99 -0.16 3.68
N ALA A 43 13.83 0.77 4.13
CA ALA A 43 13.87 2.09 3.53
C ALA A 43 14.26 1.98 2.04
N PRO A 44 13.67 2.79 1.14
CA PRO A 44 13.91 2.68 -0.29
C PRO A 44 15.37 2.91 -0.63
N SER A 45 15.95 1.98 -1.38
CA SER A 45 17.33 2.06 -1.88
C SER A 45 17.46 1.24 -3.16
N ALA A 46 18.55 1.40 -3.90
CA ALA A 46 18.84 0.59 -5.08
C ALA A 46 18.84 -0.92 -4.72
N GLU A 47 19.45 -1.28 -3.59
CA GLU A 47 19.48 -2.65 -3.11
C GLU A 47 18.08 -3.16 -2.73
N ALA A 48 17.29 -2.34 -2.01
CA ALA A 48 15.92 -2.71 -1.62
C ALA A 48 15.03 -2.91 -2.84
N LYS A 49 15.14 -2.04 -3.86
CA LYS A 49 14.41 -2.17 -5.13
C LYS A 49 14.79 -3.44 -5.87
N MET A 50 16.09 -3.74 -5.97
CA MET A 50 16.60 -4.96 -6.60
C MET A 50 16.04 -6.21 -5.92
N LYS A 51 16.19 -6.31 -4.59
CA LYS A 51 15.64 -7.43 -3.80
C LYS A 51 14.12 -7.54 -3.87
N GLY A 52 13.42 -6.42 -3.90
CA GLY A 52 11.97 -6.38 -4.10
C GLY A 52 11.55 -6.91 -5.47
N THR A 53 12.29 -6.58 -6.51
CA THR A 53 12.09 -7.11 -7.86
C THR A 53 12.34 -8.62 -7.92
N GLU A 54 13.44 -9.09 -7.34
CA GLU A 54 13.70 -10.54 -7.23
C GLU A 54 12.56 -11.28 -6.51
N ALA A 55 12.10 -10.75 -5.37
CA ALA A 55 10.99 -11.33 -4.64
C ALA A 55 9.70 -11.37 -5.47
N SER A 56 9.47 -10.33 -6.27
CA SER A 56 8.32 -10.26 -7.19
C SER A 56 8.41 -11.29 -8.30
N VAL A 57 9.61 -11.51 -8.87
CA VAL A 57 9.85 -12.57 -9.86
C VAL A 57 9.63 -13.94 -9.25
N ARG A 58 10.14 -14.20 -8.04
CA ARG A 58 9.88 -15.46 -7.31
C ARG A 58 8.38 -15.70 -7.13
N ASN A 59 7.67 -14.69 -6.65
CA ASN A 59 6.23 -14.80 -6.38
C ASN A 59 5.42 -15.06 -7.64
N ILE A 60 5.67 -14.35 -8.75
CA ILE A 60 4.91 -14.54 -9.99
C ILE A 60 5.18 -15.91 -10.62
N LEU A 61 6.43 -16.39 -10.60
CA LEU A 61 6.79 -17.72 -11.10
C LEU A 61 6.20 -18.82 -10.23
N TRP A 62 6.21 -18.66 -8.91
CA TRP A 62 5.59 -19.60 -7.98
C TRP A 62 4.07 -19.67 -8.16
N THR A 63 3.40 -18.54 -8.17
CA THR A 63 1.95 -18.44 -8.31
C THR A 63 1.47 -19.03 -9.63
N ARG A 64 2.26 -18.85 -10.71
CA ARG A 64 1.95 -19.36 -12.05
C ARG A 64 2.74 -20.59 -12.42
N SER A 65 3.33 -21.30 -11.47
CA SER A 65 4.20 -22.45 -11.71
C SER A 65 3.53 -23.54 -12.57
N LYS A 66 2.28 -23.87 -12.26
CA LYS A 66 1.49 -24.85 -13.04
C LYS A 66 1.31 -24.47 -14.51
N MET A 67 1.37 -23.16 -14.83
CA MET A 67 1.25 -22.64 -16.19
C MET A 67 2.59 -22.70 -16.94
N TYR A 68 3.70 -22.46 -16.26
CA TYR A 68 4.99 -22.24 -16.89
C TYR A 68 5.92 -23.44 -16.87
N PHE A 69 5.99 -24.19 -15.76
CA PHE A 69 6.97 -25.25 -15.58
C PHE A 69 6.52 -26.61 -16.16
N LYS A 70 7.51 -27.44 -16.54
CA LYS A 70 7.30 -28.84 -16.98
C LYS A 70 6.67 -29.66 -15.85
N LYS A 71 5.82 -30.63 -16.18
CA LYS A 71 5.16 -31.47 -15.17
C LYS A 71 6.14 -32.26 -14.29
N SER A 72 7.33 -32.60 -14.80
CA SER A 72 8.40 -33.24 -14.02
C SER A 72 8.91 -32.36 -12.90
N VAL A 73 9.10 -31.07 -13.16
CA VAL A 73 9.55 -30.08 -12.17
C VAL A 73 8.50 -29.86 -11.09
N LEU A 74 7.23 -29.77 -11.46
CA LEU A 74 6.12 -29.57 -10.51
C LEU A 74 5.91 -30.72 -9.51
N LYS A 75 6.51 -31.90 -9.76
CA LYS A 75 6.46 -33.06 -8.84
C LYS A 75 7.50 -32.98 -7.72
N ASN A 76 8.48 -32.09 -7.84
CA ASN A 76 9.54 -31.91 -6.86
C ASN A 76 9.63 -30.43 -6.49
N GLU A 77 9.11 -30.09 -5.31
CA GLU A 77 9.04 -28.71 -4.82
C GLU A 77 10.42 -28.10 -4.60
N THR A 78 11.41 -28.89 -4.22
CA THR A 78 12.81 -28.45 -4.06
C THR A 78 13.38 -27.98 -5.40
N VAL A 79 13.27 -28.78 -6.45
CA VAL A 79 13.74 -28.44 -7.79
C VAL A 79 13.00 -27.23 -8.35
N LEU A 80 11.68 -27.14 -8.12
CA LEU A 80 10.89 -25.99 -8.53
C LEU A 80 11.41 -24.71 -7.84
N THR A 81 11.67 -24.80 -6.55
CA THR A 81 12.17 -23.66 -5.75
C THR A 81 13.57 -23.23 -6.21
N GLU A 82 14.46 -24.17 -6.49
CA GLU A 82 15.80 -23.90 -7.01
C GLU A 82 15.73 -23.17 -8.35
N TYR A 83 14.96 -23.65 -9.30
CA TYR A 83 14.80 -22.99 -10.60
C TYR A 83 14.17 -21.62 -10.51
N ILE A 84 13.17 -21.43 -9.64
CA ILE A 84 12.56 -20.13 -9.42
C ILE A 84 13.60 -19.15 -8.82
N ASN A 85 14.41 -19.60 -7.86
CA ASN A 85 15.45 -18.77 -7.25
C ASN A 85 16.55 -18.44 -8.26
N GLU A 86 16.95 -19.38 -9.11
CA GLU A 86 17.92 -19.15 -10.18
C GLU A 86 17.42 -18.07 -11.15
N ILE A 87 16.19 -18.22 -11.68
CA ILE A 87 15.60 -17.23 -12.58
C ILE A 87 15.50 -15.85 -11.91
N ALA A 88 15.07 -15.81 -10.65
CA ALA A 88 14.96 -14.57 -9.91
C ALA A 88 16.34 -13.90 -9.68
N GLY A 89 17.37 -14.70 -9.44
CA GLY A 89 18.76 -14.20 -9.28
C GLY A 89 19.31 -13.49 -10.52
N TRP A 90 18.79 -13.78 -11.71
CA TRP A 90 19.18 -13.05 -12.93
C TRP A 90 18.76 -11.58 -12.93
N THR A 91 17.93 -11.16 -12.00
CA THR A 91 17.50 -9.75 -11.87
C THR A 91 18.70 -8.81 -11.73
N GLU A 92 19.72 -9.19 -10.94
CA GLU A 92 20.93 -8.38 -10.72
C GLU A 92 21.76 -8.27 -11.98
N GLU A 93 21.92 -9.38 -12.72
CA GLU A 93 22.67 -9.41 -13.98
C GLU A 93 21.92 -8.65 -15.10
N ASN A 94 20.59 -8.64 -15.07
CA ASN A 94 19.71 -8.10 -16.13
C ASN A 94 20.09 -8.57 -17.53
N PRO A 95 20.17 -9.89 -17.80
CA PRO A 95 20.69 -10.44 -19.06
C PRO A 95 19.87 -9.98 -20.27
N SER A 96 20.45 -10.11 -21.47
CA SER A 96 19.75 -9.81 -22.72
C SER A 96 18.50 -10.67 -22.88
N TYR A 97 17.57 -10.23 -23.69
CA TYR A 97 16.35 -11.00 -23.96
C TYR A 97 16.67 -12.38 -24.56
N GLU A 98 17.63 -12.43 -25.49
CA GLU A 98 18.10 -13.68 -26.11
C GLU A 98 18.70 -14.62 -25.04
N THR A 99 19.53 -14.09 -24.15
CA THR A 99 20.12 -14.88 -23.06
C THR A 99 19.03 -15.44 -22.13
N VAL A 100 17.97 -14.68 -21.87
CA VAL A 100 16.83 -15.15 -21.08
C VAL A 100 16.11 -16.29 -21.80
N LEU A 101 15.86 -16.15 -23.12
CA LEU A 101 15.25 -17.21 -23.93
C LEU A 101 16.07 -18.51 -23.89
N ASP A 102 17.38 -18.40 -23.98
CA ASP A 102 18.29 -19.55 -24.00
C ASP A 102 18.36 -20.28 -22.64
N ARG A 103 18.33 -19.54 -21.52
CA ARG A 103 18.45 -20.13 -20.16
C ARG A 103 17.15 -20.72 -19.62
N LEU A 104 15.98 -20.21 -19.99
CA LEU A 104 14.69 -20.63 -19.41
C LEU A 104 14.36 -22.14 -19.62
N PRO A 105 14.67 -22.78 -20.76
CA PRO A 105 14.45 -24.21 -20.94
C PRO A 105 15.18 -25.10 -19.94
N ASP A 106 16.42 -24.69 -19.55
CA ASP A 106 17.27 -25.39 -18.58
C ASP A 106 16.73 -25.29 -17.16
N CYS A 107 16.05 -24.17 -16.85
CA CYS A 107 15.30 -23.99 -15.60
C CYS A 107 13.89 -24.63 -15.63
N GLY A 108 13.67 -25.59 -16.52
CA GLY A 108 12.47 -26.40 -16.53
C GLY A 108 11.19 -25.70 -17.02
N ILE A 109 11.31 -24.55 -17.67
CA ILE A 109 10.19 -23.89 -18.36
C ILE A 109 9.78 -24.72 -19.59
N ARG A 110 8.48 -24.83 -19.85
CA ARG A 110 7.95 -25.51 -21.05
C ARG A 110 8.35 -24.72 -22.29
N GLU A 111 8.79 -25.38 -23.34
CA GLU A 111 9.19 -24.74 -24.60
C GLU A 111 8.11 -23.79 -25.14
N SER A 112 6.84 -24.22 -25.10
CA SER A 112 5.71 -23.39 -25.53
C SER A 112 5.44 -22.16 -24.65
N LYS A 113 6.16 -21.98 -23.55
CA LYS A 113 6.02 -20.88 -22.58
C LYS A 113 7.27 -20.03 -22.43
N VAL A 114 8.38 -20.42 -23.02
CA VAL A 114 9.67 -19.72 -22.92
C VAL A 114 9.52 -18.26 -23.33
N GLY A 115 8.98 -17.94 -24.50
CA GLY A 115 8.78 -16.56 -24.94
C GLY A 115 7.90 -15.76 -23.99
N ALA A 116 6.77 -16.31 -23.55
CA ALA A 116 5.84 -15.60 -22.65
C ALA A 116 6.45 -15.34 -21.26
N VAL A 117 7.30 -16.25 -20.76
CA VAL A 117 8.02 -16.06 -19.49
C VAL A 117 9.16 -15.07 -19.69
N ALA A 118 9.90 -15.13 -20.80
CA ALA A 118 10.96 -14.18 -21.12
C ALA A 118 10.41 -12.75 -21.23
N ASP A 119 9.31 -12.54 -21.97
CA ASP A 119 8.63 -11.26 -22.06
C ASP A 119 8.25 -10.72 -20.68
N LEU A 120 7.64 -11.58 -19.87
CA LEU A 120 7.19 -11.20 -18.54
C LEU A 120 8.36 -10.76 -17.65
N ILE A 121 9.39 -11.60 -17.51
CA ILE A 121 10.48 -11.31 -16.57
C ILE A 121 11.39 -10.18 -17.06
N LYS A 122 11.68 -10.13 -18.36
CA LYS A 122 12.57 -9.11 -18.93
C LYS A 122 11.94 -7.72 -18.93
N PHE A 123 10.75 -7.60 -19.49
CA PHE A 123 10.14 -6.29 -19.71
C PHE A 123 9.35 -5.76 -18.51
N SER A 124 8.77 -6.65 -17.69
CA SER A 124 7.98 -6.21 -16.53
C SER A 124 8.78 -6.14 -15.23
N TYR A 125 9.95 -6.80 -15.15
CA TYR A 125 10.74 -6.87 -13.93
C TYR A 125 12.19 -6.45 -14.11
N PHE A 126 13.00 -7.18 -14.89
CA PHE A 126 14.44 -6.95 -14.95
C PHE A 126 14.81 -5.55 -15.44
N ASN A 127 14.18 -5.06 -16.50
CA ASN A 127 14.43 -3.73 -17.03
C ASN A 127 14.05 -2.60 -16.06
N GLN A 128 13.26 -2.91 -15.04
CA GLN A 128 12.79 -1.93 -14.05
C GLN A 128 13.48 -2.09 -12.69
N ALA A 129 14.33 -3.10 -12.51
CA ALA A 129 15.00 -3.39 -11.25
C ALA A 129 16.06 -2.35 -10.86
N GLY A 130 16.71 -1.72 -11.85
CA GLY A 130 17.71 -0.69 -11.63
C GLY A 130 17.14 0.60 -11.01
N TRP A 131 17.93 1.25 -10.19
CA TRP A 131 17.59 2.56 -9.62
C TRP A 131 17.72 3.67 -10.66
N THR A 132 16.73 4.55 -10.71
CA THR A 132 16.68 5.67 -11.67
C THR A 132 16.56 7.02 -10.96
N GLU A 133 16.81 8.12 -11.68
CA GLU A 133 16.52 9.48 -11.19
C GLU A 133 15.05 9.67 -10.87
N GLY A 134 14.15 9.02 -11.62
CA GLY A 134 12.72 9.01 -11.35
C GLY A 134 12.36 8.41 -9.99
N ASP A 135 13.07 7.35 -9.57
CA ASP A 135 12.89 6.76 -8.23
C ASP A 135 13.28 7.75 -7.14
N ALA A 136 14.42 8.47 -7.32
CA ALA A 136 14.86 9.49 -6.38
C ALA A 136 13.86 10.65 -6.25
N LEU A 137 13.27 11.11 -7.34
CA LEU A 137 12.23 12.13 -7.34
C LEU A 137 10.97 11.61 -6.64
N ASN A 138 10.54 10.41 -6.95
CA ASN A 138 9.34 9.80 -6.36
C ASN A 138 9.46 9.63 -4.85
N ILE A 139 10.59 9.11 -4.34
CA ILE A 139 10.74 8.96 -2.88
C ILE A 139 10.77 10.30 -2.16
N SER A 140 11.25 11.37 -2.82
CA SER A 140 11.33 12.73 -2.25
C SER A 140 9.95 13.33 -1.95
N ILE A 141 8.90 12.82 -2.58
CA ILE A 141 7.51 13.25 -2.38
C ILE A 141 6.65 12.19 -1.70
N GLY A 142 7.27 11.11 -1.18
CA GLY A 142 6.55 10.03 -0.49
C GLY A 142 5.87 9.04 -1.43
N GLN A 143 6.29 8.96 -2.69
CA GLN A 143 5.78 8.04 -3.71
C GLN A 143 6.80 6.94 -4.03
N GLY A 144 6.48 6.10 -5.01
CA GLY A 144 7.37 5.07 -5.54
C GLY A 144 7.72 3.99 -4.51
N GLU A 145 9.01 3.78 -4.30
CA GLU A 145 9.55 2.71 -3.45
C GLU A 145 9.36 2.93 -1.93
N ASN A 146 8.72 4.04 -1.52
CA ASN A 146 8.38 4.23 -0.11
C ASN A 146 7.37 3.18 0.34
N SER A 147 7.78 2.35 1.31
CA SER A 147 6.95 1.26 1.85
C SER A 147 7.12 1.19 3.36
N TYR A 148 6.20 1.81 4.10
CA TYR A 148 6.23 1.85 5.56
C TYR A 148 4.93 1.31 6.13
N THR A 149 5.02 0.70 7.32
CA THR A 149 3.83 0.22 8.02
C THR A 149 3.11 1.36 8.74
N PRO A 150 1.79 1.27 8.97
CA PRO A 150 1.07 2.23 9.80
C PRO A 150 1.68 2.40 11.19
N LEU A 151 2.23 1.33 11.77
CA LEU A 151 2.89 1.39 13.07
C LEU A 151 4.19 2.22 13.04
N GLN A 152 5.01 2.04 12.01
CA GLN A 152 6.20 2.87 11.80
C GLN A 152 5.84 4.34 11.65
N LEU A 153 4.78 4.66 10.88
CA LEU A 153 4.33 6.03 10.67
C LEU A 153 3.66 6.63 11.91
N ALA A 154 2.98 5.82 12.73
CA ALA A 154 2.48 6.28 14.02
C ALA A 154 3.64 6.64 14.98
N ASN A 155 4.69 5.82 15.03
CA ASN A 155 5.89 6.10 15.82
C ASN A 155 6.69 7.30 15.28
N TYR A 156 6.72 7.47 13.96
CA TYR A 156 7.26 8.67 13.31
C TYR A 156 6.50 9.93 13.75
N ALA A 157 5.16 9.91 13.73
CA ALA A 157 4.33 11.02 14.21
C ALA A 157 4.56 11.30 15.70
N ALA A 158 4.64 10.24 16.52
CA ALA A 158 4.96 10.34 17.93
C ALA A 158 6.34 10.97 18.19
N THR A 159 7.35 10.61 17.38
CA THR A 159 8.70 11.19 17.46
C THR A 159 8.68 12.69 17.14
N ILE A 160 7.86 13.13 16.18
CA ILE A 160 7.65 14.55 15.87
C ILE A 160 6.99 15.25 17.08
N GLY A 161 5.90 14.65 17.58
CA GLY A 161 5.19 15.19 18.76
C GLY A 161 6.09 15.31 20.00
N ASN A 162 6.97 14.34 20.20
CA ASN A 162 7.96 14.30 21.28
C ASN A 162 9.21 15.16 21.01
N LYS A 163 9.18 16.01 19.99
CA LYS A 163 10.30 16.90 19.61
C LYS A 163 11.64 16.16 19.46
N GLY A 164 11.59 15.03 18.74
CA GLY A 164 12.76 14.24 18.38
C GLY A 164 13.14 13.14 19.35
N ILE A 165 12.31 12.84 20.33
CA ILE A 165 12.50 11.65 21.18
C ILE A 165 11.70 10.50 20.61
N ARG A 166 12.38 9.51 20.04
CA ARG A 166 11.80 8.29 19.50
C ARG A 166 11.66 7.25 20.62
N ASN A 167 10.41 6.90 20.96
CA ASN A 167 10.12 5.89 21.95
C ASN A 167 10.12 4.48 21.32
N LYS A 168 10.49 3.47 22.09
CA LYS A 168 10.25 2.07 21.75
C LYS A 168 8.74 1.82 21.76
N VAL A 169 8.24 1.13 20.76
CA VAL A 169 6.84 0.70 20.72
C VAL A 169 6.66 -0.54 21.61
N SER A 170 5.61 -0.55 22.43
CA SER A 170 5.28 -1.67 23.30
C SER A 170 3.76 -1.73 23.53
N VAL A 171 3.22 -2.94 23.55
CA VAL A 171 1.82 -3.23 23.93
C VAL A 171 1.73 -3.82 25.34
N VAL A 172 2.86 -4.08 25.99
CA VAL A 172 2.89 -4.68 27.31
C VAL A 172 2.71 -3.60 28.38
N LYS A 173 1.58 -3.62 29.07
CA LYS A 173 1.27 -2.72 30.17
C LYS A 173 1.74 -3.27 31.53
N SER A 174 1.61 -4.58 31.72
CA SER A 174 2.00 -5.26 32.96
C SER A 174 2.35 -6.73 32.72
N VAL A 175 3.18 -7.30 33.57
CA VAL A 175 3.51 -8.73 33.57
C VAL A 175 3.22 -9.27 34.96
N GLY A 176 2.42 -10.34 35.07
CA GLY A 176 2.06 -10.96 36.34
C GLY A 176 1.35 -10.01 37.32
N GLY A 177 0.55 -9.06 36.83
CA GLY A 177 -0.14 -8.05 37.63
C GLY A 177 0.74 -6.89 38.09
N GLN A 178 2.05 -6.95 37.84
CA GLN A 178 2.96 -5.83 38.11
C GLN A 178 3.15 -4.99 36.85
N GLY A 179 2.94 -3.67 36.95
CA GLY A 179 3.23 -2.73 35.87
C GLY A 179 4.70 -2.82 35.44
N VAL A 180 4.95 -2.64 34.14
CA VAL A 180 6.33 -2.59 33.61
C VAL A 180 7.06 -1.43 34.27
N LYS A 181 7.99 -1.74 35.19
CA LYS A 181 8.62 -0.77 36.11
C LYS A 181 9.53 0.27 35.47
N LYS A 182 9.91 0.12 34.19
CA LYS A 182 10.71 1.12 33.48
C LYS A 182 10.26 1.21 32.03
N LYS A 183 9.63 2.33 31.65
CA LYS A 183 9.65 2.72 30.24
C LYS A 183 11.13 2.95 29.87
N GLU A 184 11.63 2.24 28.88
CA GLU A 184 12.95 2.53 28.31
C GLU A 184 12.97 4.00 27.91
N LYS A 185 14.06 4.71 28.22
CA LYS A 185 14.22 6.10 27.82
C LYS A 185 14.24 6.17 26.29
N GLY A 186 13.42 7.01 25.72
CA GLY A 186 13.40 7.20 24.27
C GLY A 186 14.77 7.67 23.74
N THR A 187 15.05 7.38 22.50
CA THR A 187 16.27 7.77 21.78
C THR A 187 16.10 9.18 21.23
N ASP A 188 16.99 10.11 21.59
CA ASP A 188 17.07 11.41 20.93
C ASP A 188 17.69 11.22 19.53
N ILE A 189 16.96 11.65 18.48
CA ILE A 189 17.42 11.51 17.09
C ILE A 189 18.42 12.62 16.68
N GLY A 190 18.81 13.50 17.59
CA GLY A 190 19.85 14.50 17.36
C GLY A 190 19.42 15.71 16.50
N VAL A 191 18.12 15.88 16.25
CA VAL A 191 17.58 17.02 15.50
C VAL A 191 17.25 18.19 16.46
N LYS A 192 17.59 19.40 16.08
CA LYS A 192 17.33 20.59 16.91
C LYS A 192 15.83 20.76 17.20
N LYS A 193 15.48 20.97 18.47
CA LYS A 193 14.09 21.03 18.94
C LYS A 193 13.24 22.09 18.25
N ASN A 194 13.81 23.24 17.93
CA ASN A 194 13.10 24.31 17.24
C ASN A 194 12.60 23.93 15.84
N TYR A 195 13.22 22.95 15.18
CA TYR A 195 12.72 22.44 13.88
C TYR A 195 11.40 21.69 14.05
N PHE A 196 11.21 21.00 15.18
CA PHE A 196 9.92 20.35 15.47
C PHE A 196 8.82 21.39 15.77
N ASP A 197 9.13 22.53 16.36
CA ASP A 197 8.17 23.59 16.58
C ASP A 197 7.63 24.14 15.23
N TYR A 198 8.52 24.38 14.26
CA TYR A 198 8.11 24.76 12.91
C TYR A 198 7.31 23.66 12.21
N LEU A 199 7.74 22.42 12.35
CA LEU A 199 7.06 21.27 11.73
C LEU A 199 5.65 21.09 12.29
N LEU A 200 5.50 21.12 13.62
CA LEU A 200 4.21 21.01 14.30
C LEU A 200 3.28 22.21 13.96
N ALA A 201 3.83 23.41 13.86
CA ALA A 201 3.06 24.57 13.41
C ALA A 201 2.54 24.38 11.97
N GLY A 202 3.37 23.88 11.05
CA GLY A 202 2.96 23.54 9.70
C GLY A 202 1.92 22.42 9.66
N MET A 203 2.06 21.40 10.48
CA MET A 203 1.08 20.31 10.61
C MET A 203 -0.25 20.80 11.21
N LYS A 204 -0.22 21.75 12.15
CA LYS A 204 -1.42 22.40 12.71
C LYS A 204 -2.18 23.19 11.65
N ASN A 205 -1.49 23.83 10.72
CA ASN A 205 -2.12 24.54 9.60
C ASN A 205 -2.96 23.62 8.69
N VAL A 206 -2.63 22.34 8.60
CA VAL A 206 -3.41 21.34 7.81
C VAL A 206 -4.84 21.22 8.35
N THR A 207 -5.05 21.41 9.65
CA THR A 207 -6.33 21.25 10.33
C THR A 207 -7.04 22.59 10.64
N THR A 208 -6.32 23.71 10.63
CA THR A 208 -6.87 25.00 11.06
C THR A 208 -6.91 26.07 9.97
N MET A 209 -5.99 26.03 9.00
CA MET A 209 -5.83 27.09 8.03
C MET A 209 -6.85 26.98 6.89
N SER A 210 -7.36 28.09 6.38
CA SER A 210 -8.20 28.09 5.18
C SER A 210 -7.44 27.44 4.01
N GLY A 211 -8.05 26.42 3.40
CA GLY A 211 -7.41 25.60 2.36
C GLY A 211 -6.54 24.47 2.88
N GLY A 212 -6.41 24.28 4.18
CA GLY A 212 -5.82 23.08 4.76
C GLY A 212 -6.64 21.83 4.44
N SER A 213 -5.99 20.73 4.08
CA SER A 213 -6.66 19.54 3.56
C SER A 213 -7.62 18.85 4.56
N LEU A 214 -7.49 19.11 5.84
CA LEU A 214 -8.35 18.58 6.91
C LEU A 214 -9.11 19.65 7.68
N THR A 215 -9.07 20.92 7.26
CA THR A 215 -9.73 22.01 7.98
C THR A 215 -11.23 21.79 8.12
N SER A 216 -11.89 21.25 7.08
CA SER A 216 -13.31 20.93 7.14
C SER A 216 -13.68 19.91 8.22
N LEU A 217 -12.75 19.04 8.59
CA LEU A 217 -12.96 18.01 9.60
C LEU A 217 -12.69 18.51 11.03
N PHE A 218 -11.74 19.41 11.19
CA PHE A 218 -11.21 19.77 12.51
C PHE A 218 -11.53 21.19 12.97
N LYS A 219 -12.14 22.06 12.12
CA LYS A 219 -12.41 23.47 12.48
C LYS A 219 -13.22 23.64 13.78
N ASP A 220 -14.16 22.72 14.03
CA ASP A 220 -15.03 22.72 15.20
C ASP A 220 -14.65 21.62 16.21
N PHE A 221 -13.47 21.02 16.05
CA PHE A 221 -13.00 19.99 16.94
C PHE A 221 -12.37 20.61 18.19
N PRO A 222 -12.77 20.20 19.42
CA PRO A 222 -12.43 20.93 20.65
C PRO A 222 -10.96 20.78 21.07
N VAL A 223 -10.21 19.87 20.42
CA VAL A 223 -8.79 19.65 20.70
C VAL A 223 -7.96 20.06 19.50
N SER A 224 -6.85 20.78 19.75
CA SER A 224 -5.93 21.13 18.67
C SER A 224 -5.23 19.88 18.09
N VAL A 225 -5.20 19.74 16.77
CA VAL A 225 -4.60 18.60 16.08
C VAL A 225 -3.54 19.09 15.10
N ALA A 226 -2.36 18.50 15.15
CA ALA A 226 -1.35 18.64 14.12
C ALA A 226 -1.35 17.39 13.24
N ALA A 227 -1.60 17.54 11.93
CA ALA A 227 -1.76 16.41 11.02
C ALA A 227 -1.02 16.60 9.70
N LYS A 228 -0.78 15.50 9.00
CA LYS A 228 -0.30 15.49 7.62
C LYS A 228 -1.03 14.43 6.83
N THR A 229 -1.57 14.83 5.69
CA THR A 229 -2.23 13.95 4.74
C THR A 229 -1.24 13.40 3.72
N GLY A 230 -1.51 12.22 3.23
CA GLY A 230 -0.77 11.61 2.13
C GLY A 230 -1.74 10.85 1.20
N THR A 231 -1.49 10.97 -0.09
CA THR A 231 -2.17 10.17 -1.10
C THR A 231 -1.09 9.55 -1.96
N ALA A 232 -0.89 8.24 -1.82
CA ALA A 232 0.11 7.51 -2.59
C ALA A 232 -0.59 6.79 -3.75
N GLU A 233 -0.08 7.02 -4.96
CA GLU A 233 -0.62 6.39 -6.15
C GLU A 233 -0.37 4.88 -6.12
N ARG A 234 -1.36 4.13 -6.56
CA ARG A 234 -1.23 2.71 -6.80
C ARG A 234 -1.31 2.47 -8.29
N ALA A 235 -0.16 2.16 -8.89
CA ALA A 235 -0.11 1.80 -10.29
C ALA A 235 -0.69 0.40 -10.52
N GLY A 236 -1.29 0.20 -11.69
CA GLY A 236 -1.74 -1.09 -12.17
C GLY A 236 -3.25 -1.25 -12.22
N LYS A 237 -3.67 -2.21 -13.03
CA LYS A 237 -5.08 -2.63 -13.12
C LYS A 237 -5.39 -3.63 -12.03
N ILE A 238 -6.60 -3.58 -11.52
CA ILE A 238 -7.13 -4.55 -10.55
C ILE A 238 -6.86 -5.98 -11.06
N ASN A 239 -6.22 -6.79 -10.24
CA ASN A 239 -5.89 -8.17 -10.58
C ASN A 239 -7.16 -8.98 -10.87
N THR A 240 -7.07 -9.94 -11.78
CA THR A 240 -8.18 -10.86 -12.07
C THR A 240 -8.65 -11.63 -10.84
N SER A 241 -7.77 -11.90 -9.87
CA SER A 241 -8.13 -12.52 -8.59
C SER A 241 -9.05 -11.66 -7.71
N ASP A 242 -9.03 -10.34 -7.91
CA ASP A 242 -9.86 -9.38 -7.16
C ASP A 242 -11.11 -8.95 -7.95
N GLU A 243 -11.26 -9.42 -9.18
CA GLU A 243 -12.28 -8.97 -10.12
C GLU A 243 -13.70 -9.24 -9.61
N VAL A 244 -13.92 -10.42 -9.05
CA VAL A 244 -15.23 -10.79 -8.47
C VAL A 244 -15.61 -9.84 -7.33
N SER A 245 -14.68 -9.56 -6.43
CA SER A 245 -14.90 -8.66 -5.29
C SER A 245 -15.15 -7.22 -5.75
N TYR A 246 -14.35 -6.76 -6.71
CA TYR A 246 -14.50 -5.44 -7.29
C TYR A 246 -15.85 -5.27 -8.00
N ILE A 247 -16.21 -6.19 -8.88
CA ILE A 247 -17.50 -6.16 -9.59
C ILE A 247 -18.65 -6.21 -8.59
N LYS A 248 -18.57 -7.07 -7.57
CA LYS A 248 -19.61 -7.18 -6.54
C LYS A 248 -19.86 -5.85 -5.82
N SER A 249 -18.80 -5.14 -5.44
CA SER A 249 -18.92 -3.86 -4.72
C SER A 249 -19.34 -2.69 -5.58
N HIS A 250 -19.15 -2.74 -6.91
CA HIS A 250 -19.45 -1.64 -7.83
C HIS A 250 -20.60 -1.95 -8.82
N LEU A 251 -21.25 -3.10 -8.64
CA LEU A 251 -22.21 -3.63 -9.63
C LEU A 251 -23.37 -2.68 -9.91
N SER A 252 -23.93 -2.05 -8.87
CA SER A 252 -25.02 -1.09 -9.02
C SER A 252 -24.64 0.14 -9.83
N GLN A 253 -23.40 0.63 -9.64
CA GLN A 253 -22.86 1.76 -10.40
C GLN A 253 -22.57 1.39 -11.85
N MET A 254 -22.17 0.14 -12.09
CA MET A 254 -21.80 -0.37 -13.41
C MET A 254 -23.00 -0.71 -14.27
N THR A 255 -24.06 -1.26 -13.67
CA THR A 255 -25.18 -1.86 -14.43
C THR A 255 -26.53 -1.22 -14.12
N GLY A 256 -26.70 -0.64 -12.96
CA GLY A 256 -27.95 -0.01 -12.49
C GLY A 256 -29.13 -0.99 -12.24
N THR A 257 -29.14 -2.14 -12.91
CA THR A 257 -30.29 -3.06 -12.94
C THR A 257 -29.98 -4.51 -12.60
N ILE A 258 -28.70 -4.93 -12.74
CA ILE A 258 -28.29 -6.32 -12.47
C ILE A 258 -27.87 -6.44 -11.02
N SER A 259 -28.53 -7.33 -10.26
CA SER A 259 -28.17 -7.60 -8.88
C SER A 259 -27.06 -8.66 -8.77
N TRP A 260 -26.27 -8.60 -7.69
CA TRP A 260 -25.24 -9.61 -7.43
C TRP A 260 -25.79 -11.03 -7.38
N LYS A 261 -26.98 -11.21 -6.84
CA LYS A 261 -27.66 -12.52 -6.81
C LYS A 261 -27.89 -13.10 -8.20
N GLN A 262 -28.27 -12.27 -9.18
CA GLN A 262 -28.39 -12.71 -10.58
C GLN A 262 -27.03 -13.10 -11.16
N VAL A 263 -25.99 -12.30 -10.93
CA VAL A 263 -24.64 -12.59 -11.39
C VAL A 263 -24.14 -13.91 -10.80
N GLU A 264 -24.30 -14.10 -9.51
CA GLU A 264 -23.86 -15.32 -8.80
C GLU A 264 -24.62 -16.56 -9.27
N THR A 265 -25.92 -16.44 -9.49
CA THR A 265 -26.74 -17.53 -10.03
C THR A 265 -26.26 -17.93 -11.44
N GLU A 266 -26.02 -16.97 -12.31
CA GLU A 266 -25.56 -17.20 -13.67
C GLU A 266 -24.12 -17.75 -13.70
N MET A 267 -23.22 -17.22 -12.86
CA MET A 267 -21.87 -17.78 -12.68
C MET A 267 -21.91 -19.26 -12.31
N ASN A 268 -22.72 -19.61 -11.32
CA ASN A 268 -22.84 -21.00 -10.88
C ASN A 268 -23.43 -21.90 -11.98
N ARG A 269 -24.38 -21.38 -12.77
CA ARG A 269 -24.97 -22.09 -13.92
C ARG A 269 -23.88 -22.38 -14.97
N ILE A 270 -23.15 -21.37 -15.45
CA ILE A 270 -22.14 -21.55 -16.51
C ILE A 270 -20.95 -22.38 -16.06
N MET A 271 -20.52 -22.26 -14.81
CA MET A 271 -19.45 -23.11 -14.26
C MET A 271 -19.85 -24.58 -14.16
N LYS A 272 -21.14 -24.86 -13.89
CA LYS A 272 -21.67 -26.23 -13.89
C LYS A 272 -21.84 -26.79 -15.29
N GLU A 273 -22.29 -25.97 -16.22
CA GLU A 273 -22.55 -26.38 -17.61
C GLU A 273 -21.27 -26.53 -18.44
N TYR A 274 -20.27 -25.67 -18.18
CA TYR A 274 -19.00 -25.65 -18.91
C TYR A 274 -17.78 -25.67 -17.97
N PRO A 275 -17.59 -26.73 -17.17
CA PRO A 275 -16.56 -26.73 -16.11
C PRO A 275 -15.12 -26.69 -16.62
N ASN A 276 -14.89 -27.11 -17.88
CA ASN A 276 -13.57 -27.07 -18.50
C ASN A 276 -13.22 -25.69 -19.10
N VAL A 277 -14.21 -24.82 -19.27
CA VAL A 277 -14.04 -23.46 -19.81
C VAL A 277 -13.98 -22.44 -18.68
N TYR A 278 -14.95 -22.52 -17.78
CA TYR A 278 -15.05 -21.59 -16.63
C TYR A 278 -14.50 -22.24 -15.37
N THR A 279 -13.17 -22.29 -15.28
CA THR A 279 -12.44 -22.99 -14.23
C THR A 279 -12.32 -22.20 -12.92
N SER A 280 -12.67 -20.89 -12.95
CA SER A 280 -12.67 -20.03 -11.78
C SER A 280 -13.82 -19.02 -11.82
N ARG A 281 -14.19 -18.48 -10.66
CA ARG A 281 -15.21 -17.43 -10.55
C ARG A 281 -14.84 -16.16 -11.30
N ASP A 282 -13.55 -15.82 -11.35
CA ASP A 282 -13.04 -14.64 -12.04
C ASP A 282 -13.21 -14.73 -13.56
N VAL A 283 -13.10 -15.91 -14.12
CA VAL A 283 -13.42 -16.14 -15.55
C VAL A 283 -14.93 -16.15 -15.78
N ALA A 284 -15.67 -16.76 -14.86
CA ALA A 284 -17.12 -16.93 -14.97
C ALA A 284 -17.91 -15.61 -14.80
N VAL A 285 -17.43 -14.69 -13.97
CA VAL A 285 -18.14 -13.42 -13.69
C VAL A 285 -18.29 -12.56 -14.95
N ARG A 286 -17.29 -12.53 -15.80
CA ARG A 286 -17.33 -11.81 -17.08
C ARG A 286 -18.41 -12.35 -18.00
N GLN A 287 -18.44 -13.66 -18.16
CA GLN A 287 -19.45 -14.32 -18.99
C GLN A 287 -20.85 -14.17 -18.42
N ALA A 288 -20.98 -14.24 -17.09
CA ALA A 288 -22.28 -14.03 -16.43
C ALA A 288 -22.82 -12.62 -16.71
N LEU A 289 -22.00 -11.59 -16.61
CA LEU A 289 -22.40 -10.21 -16.94
C LEU A 289 -22.72 -10.05 -18.42
N TYR A 290 -21.95 -10.65 -19.31
CA TYR A 290 -22.23 -10.65 -20.73
C TYR A 290 -23.61 -11.25 -21.03
N ASN A 291 -23.92 -12.41 -20.46
CA ASN A 291 -25.20 -13.08 -20.64
C ASN A 291 -26.36 -12.25 -20.08
N LEU A 292 -26.25 -11.78 -18.84
CA LEU A 292 -27.29 -10.99 -18.17
C LEU A 292 -27.58 -9.65 -18.82
N SER A 293 -26.60 -9.10 -19.50
CA SER A 293 -26.70 -7.81 -20.20
C SER A 293 -27.04 -7.94 -21.69
N ASN A 294 -27.35 -9.16 -22.15
CA ASN A 294 -27.54 -9.44 -23.59
C ASN A 294 -26.36 -8.94 -24.46
N GLY A 295 -25.12 -9.13 -23.97
CA GLY A 295 -23.89 -8.79 -24.69
C GLY A 295 -23.46 -7.33 -24.60
N SER A 296 -24.26 -6.44 -23.99
CA SER A 296 -23.90 -5.03 -23.86
C SER A 296 -22.70 -4.81 -22.92
N ILE A 297 -22.57 -5.64 -21.88
CA ILE A 297 -21.41 -5.66 -20.96
C ILE A 297 -20.43 -6.73 -21.45
N ASN A 298 -19.62 -6.38 -22.42
CA ASN A 298 -18.55 -7.24 -22.94
C ASN A 298 -17.21 -6.99 -22.23
N SER A 299 -16.19 -7.81 -22.56
CA SER A 299 -14.88 -7.70 -21.95
C SER A 299 -14.24 -6.31 -22.08
N ASN A 300 -14.42 -5.62 -23.20
CA ASN A 300 -13.88 -4.28 -23.41
C ASN A 300 -14.56 -3.23 -22.51
N VAL A 301 -15.86 -3.39 -22.26
CA VAL A 301 -16.61 -2.55 -21.30
C VAL A 301 -16.11 -2.80 -19.89
N MET A 302 -15.95 -4.08 -19.51
CA MET A 302 -15.46 -4.46 -18.20
C MET A 302 -14.00 -4.05 -17.97
N ASP A 303 -13.14 -4.14 -19.00
CA ASP A 303 -11.75 -3.68 -18.90
C ASP A 303 -11.64 -2.15 -18.75
N ARG A 304 -12.63 -1.41 -19.26
CA ARG A 304 -12.76 0.04 -19.00
C ARG A 304 -13.28 0.33 -17.59
N TRP A 305 -14.16 -0.53 -17.07
CA TRP A 305 -14.68 -0.42 -15.69
C TRP A 305 -13.69 -0.91 -14.65
N LYS A 306 -12.81 -1.84 -14.99
CA LYS A 306 -11.63 -2.16 -14.20
C LYS A 306 -10.72 -0.95 -14.11
N GLY A 307 -11.21 0.07 -13.49
CA GLY A 307 -10.44 1.24 -13.19
C GLY A 307 -9.08 0.87 -12.61
N GLU A 308 -8.19 1.78 -12.67
CA GLU A 308 -6.99 1.78 -11.89
C GLU A 308 -7.36 1.61 -10.41
N TYR A 309 -6.50 0.96 -9.63
CA TYR A 309 -6.70 0.92 -8.19
C TYR A 309 -6.85 2.34 -7.65
N GLU A 310 -7.80 2.54 -6.75
CA GLU A 310 -7.88 3.78 -6.00
C GLU A 310 -6.61 3.99 -5.18
N ASN A 311 -6.19 5.23 -5.02
CA ASN A 311 -4.99 5.60 -4.31
C ASN A 311 -5.03 5.18 -2.83
N PHE A 312 -3.87 4.88 -2.26
CA PHE A 312 -3.72 4.75 -0.82
C PHE A 312 -3.96 6.10 -0.15
N ALA A 313 -4.88 6.15 0.80
CA ALA A 313 -5.13 7.35 1.59
C ALA A 313 -4.49 7.23 2.97
N TRP A 314 -3.64 8.19 3.30
CA TRP A 314 -2.91 8.26 4.54
C TRP A 314 -3.24 9.51 5.33
N THR A 315 -3.33 9.38 6.64
CA THR A 315 -3.30 10.52 7.57
C THR A 315 -2.50 10.13 8.79
N ILE A 316 -1.51 10.96 9.15
CA ILE A 316 -0.85 10.91 10.45
C ILE A 316 -1.27 12.16 11.24
N ALA A 317 -1.43 12.01 12.55
CA ALA A 317 -1.81 13.10 13.42
C ALA A 317 -1.23 12.94 14.82
N VAL A 318 -1.06 14.07 15.51
CA VAL A 318 -0.79 14.11 16.95
C VAL A 318 -1.76 15.08 17.62
N ALA A 319 -2.21 14.74 18.81
CA ALA A 319 -3.16 15.55 19.57
C ALA A 319 -2.91 15.44 21.09
N PRO A 320 -3.13 16.53 21.87
CA PRO A 320 -3.22 17.91 21.41
C PRO A 320 -1.97 18.37 20.67
N ALA A 321 -2.07 19.31 19.72
CA ALA A 321 -0.93 19.72 18.91
C ALA A 321 0.20 20.39 19.74
N ASP A 322 -0.18 21.04 20.83
CA ASP A 322 0.74 21.82 21.68
C ASP A 322 1.34 20.96 22.83
N ASP A 323 0.66 19.88 23.23
CA ASP A 323 1.13 18.90 24.23
C ASP A 323 0.66 17.50 23.83
N PRO A 324 1.33 16.84 22.87
CA PRO A 324 0.87 15.59 22.28
C PRO A 324 0.76 14.42 23.27
N GLN A 325 -0.43 13.85 23.37
CA GLN A 325 -0.75 12.69 24.21
C GLN A 325 -1.03 11.45 23.39
N ILE A 326 -1.48 11.61 22.13
CA ILE A 326 -1.74 10.53 21.18
C ILE A 326 -1.11 10.84 19.83
N ALA A 327 -0.57 9.80 19.19
CA ALA A 327 -0.19 9.82 17.78
C ALA A 327 -1.01 8.78 17.04
N VAL A 328 -1.56 9.15 15.90
CA VAL A 328 -2.43 8.31 15.08
C VAL A 328 -1.87 8.20 13.68
N CYS A 329 -1.93 7.02 13.10
CA CYS A 329 -1.72 6.78 11.67
C CYS A 329 -2.87 5.96 11.12
N VAL A 330 -3.49 6.44 10.06
CA VAL A 330 -4.56 5.74 9.33
C VAL A 330 -4.12 5.52 7.90
N LEU A 331 -4.27 4.27 7.45
CA LEU A 331 -4.11 3.86 6.05
C LEU A 331 -5.40 3.23 5.55
N LEU A 332 -5.91 3.74 4.42
CA LEU A 332 -6.94 3.10 3.63
C LEU A 332 -6.34 2.65 2.30
N VAL A 333 -6.35 1.33 2.07
CA VAL A 333 -5.67 0.70 0.89
C VAL A 333 -6.28 1.12 -0.44
N GLN A 334 -7.58 1.44 -0.47
CA GLN A 334 -8.30 2.01 -1.60
C GLN A 334 -9.09 3.21 -1.11
N GLY A 335 -8.39 4.14 -0.46
CA GLY A 335 -9.00 5.26 0.25
C GLY A 335 -9.35 6.44 -0.64
N LYS A 336 -8.93 6.44 -1.91
CA LYS A 336 -9.20 7.48 -2.90
C LYS A 336 -8.61 8.83 -2.55
N THR A 337 -8.97 9.38 -1.40
CA THR A 337 -8.49 10.68 -0.90
C THR A 337 -8.10 10.60 0.56
N SER A 338 -7.05 11.31 0.93
CA SER A 338 -6.57 11.41 2.32
C SER A 338 -7.60 11.96 3.31
N LEU A 339 -8.63 12.68 2.82
CA LEU A 339 -9.75 13.14 3.64
C LEU A 339 -10.46 11.96 4.32
N ASN A 340 -10.65 10.85 3.62
CA ASN A 340 -11.30 9.64 4.16
C ASN A 340 -10.49 9.04 5.33
N ALA A 341 -9.17 9.01 5.23
CA ALA A 341 -8.30 8.61 6.33
C ALA A 341 -8.34 9.63 7.49
N GLY A 342 -8.51 10.91 7.18
CA GLY A 342 -8.66 11.99 8.15
C GLY A 342 -9.91 11.86 9.03
N VAL A 343 -11.03 11.41 8.45
CA VAL A 343 -12.28 11.13 9.21
C VAL A 343 -12.01 10.11 10.31
N ILE A 344 -11.37 8.99 9.97
CA ILE A 344 -11.07 7.92 10.92
C ILE A 344 -10.08 8.41 11.99
N ALA A 345 -9.04 9.17 11.58
CA ALA A 345 -8.09 9.74 12.52
C ALA A 345 -8.77 10.67 13.54
N ARG A 346 -9.75 11.49 13.09
CA ARG A 346 -10.55 12.35 13.96
C ARG A 346 -11.36 11.55 14.98
N GLU A 347 -12.01 10.46 14.56
CA GLU A 347 -12.78 9.59 15.45
C GLU A 347 -11.89 8.95 16.52
N ILE A 348 -10.74 8.39 16.13
CA ILE A 348 -9.77 7.80 17.07
C ILE A 348 -9.30 8.82 18.10
N ILE A 349 -8.98 10.05 17.68
CA ILE A 349 -8.57 11.11 18.59
C ILE A 349 -9.73 11.51 19.50
N GLY A 350 -10.93 11.61 18.97
CA GLY A 350 -12.13 11.91 19.72
C GLY A 350 -12.43 10.90 20.82
N ASP A 351 -12.32 9.61 20.51
CA ASP A 351 -12.50 8.53 21.48
C ASP A 351 -11.42 8.55 22.56
N TYR A 352 -10.17 8.75 22.16
CA TYR A 352 -9.07 8.82 23.13
C TYR A 352 -9.19 10.02 24.09
N MET A 353 -9.68 11.18 23.60
CA MET A 353 -9.83 12.41 24.35
C MET A 353 -11.18 12.51 25.07
N ASP A 354 -11.99 11.45 25.05
CA ASP A 354 -13.33 11.39 25.67
C ASP A 354 -14.26 12.53 25.19
N ILE A 355 -14.18 12.87 23.91
CA ILE A 355 -15.04 13.88 23.27
C ILE A 355 -16.40 13.25 23.00
N SER A 356 -17.50 13.92 23.45
CA SER A 356 -18.85 13.41 23.32
C SER A 356 -19.25 13.18 21.85
N SER A 357 -20.09 12.17 21.62
CA SER A 357 -20.59 11.79 20.28
C SER A 357 -21.35 12.92 19.58
N GLU A 358 -22.00 13.82 20.30
CA GLU A 358 -22.69 14.97 19.73
C GLU A 358 -21.72 15.95 19.04
N THR A 359 -20.49 16.05 19.53
CA THR A 359 -19.45 16.89 18.92
C THR A 359 -18.77 16.17 17.74
N LYS A 360 -18.84 14.84 17.70
CA LYS A 360 -18.23 14.02 16.66
C LYS A 360 -18.93 14.12 15.30
N TYR A 361 -20.26 14.29 15.26
CA TYR A 361 -21.07 14.08 14.06
C TYR A 361 -21.78 15.32 13.49
N ASN A 362 -21.38 16.53 13.85
CA ASN A 362 -22.00 17.75 13.29
C ASN A 362 -21.66 18.02 11.80
N ASN A 363 -20.96 17.12 11.14
CA ASN A 363 -20.80 17.14 9.70
C ASN A 363 -21.61 15.98 9.12
N LYS A 364 -22.70 16.30 8.43
CA LYS A 364 -23.32 15.44 7.43
C LYS A 364 -22.26 15.13 6.36
N PHE A 365 -21.37 14.19 6.63
CA PHE A 365 -20.81 13.43 5.55
C PHE A 365 -21.93 12.61 4.99
N ASP A 366 -22.26 12.84 3.74
CA ASP A 366 -23.01 11.91 2.95
C ASP A 366 -22.21 10.61 2.94
N THR A 367 -22.41 9.78 3.93
CA THR A 367 -21.98 8.40 4.01
C THR A 367 -22.73 7.53 3.00
N GLN A 368 -23.44 8.17 2.09
CA GLN A 368 -24.04 7.60 0.89
C GLN A 368 -23.03 7.41 -0.26
N THR A 369 -21.75 7.46 -0.04
CA THR A 369 -20.86 6.56 -0.78
C THR A 369 -20.85 5.25 0.03
N GLU A 370 -21.97 4.78 0.26
CA GLU A 370 -22.56 3.47 0.09
C GLU A 370 -21.53 2.34 0.09
N MET A 371 -21.35 1.79 1.29
CA MET A 371 -21.34 0.36 1.45
C MET A 371 -22.75 -0.18 1.09
N ASN A 372 -23.10 -0.25 -0.19
CA ASN A 372 -24.16 -1.06 -0.75
C ASN A 372 -23.60 -2.01 -1.80
#